data_69df6214d5fd01ad0eb59c00fd6db8f1
#
_entry.id   69df6214d5fd01ad0eb59c00fd6db8f1
#
_cell.length_a   1.000
_cell.length_b   1.000
_cell.length_c   1.000
_cell.angle_alpha   90.00
_cell.angle_beta   90.00
_cell.angle_gamma   90.00
#
_symmetry.space_group_name_H-M   'P 1'
#
loop_
_entity.id
_entity.type
_entity.pdbx_description
1 polymer ?
#
loop_
_entity_poly.entity_id
_entity_poly.type
_entity_poly.pdbx_seq_one_letter_code
_entity_poly.pdbx_strand_id
1 'polypeptide(L)'
;MIKSLGLKSVEEASILVLAFGACLLCALLVNIAGFQPVPTSAVIAVLASALGNRCNAPGGYSLAVYAGTFAGMGKVSASGSIALSLLALSLIVAAVVFSFHRMTRTQPKLALKGLGGRLGFSGFIGFTMFSVLILHRLPTYHTALFDVATLVVSMAAIFAGAAATTIVRRTFGRDTAHYNVLASALIGAVGSLALMTRHEYCQTFAAGVFLGSFIAMSDLSCLRPRFLLLSGVIAALLLVLANMLFAGFGGLLGTVAVCSVAASRCIEAACLRPQNSIEKDSGSLKLASP
;
A
#
# COMPACT_ATOMS: atom_id res chain seq x y z
N MET A 1 -17.84 -26.32 17.54
CA MET A 1 -17.82 -24.88 17.89
C MET A 1 -16.56 -24.46 18.66
N ILE A 2 -16.11 -25.15 19.70
CA ILE A 2 -14.92 -24.79 20.51
C ILE A 2 -13.60 -24.86 19.67
N LYS A 3 -13.42 -25.88 18.82
CA LYS A 3 -12.22 -25.98 17.94
C LYS A 3 -12.08 -24.83 16.94
N SER A 4 -13.20 -24.26 16.44
CA SER A 4 -13.15 -23.15 15.48
C SER A 4 -12.81 -21.80 16.16
N LEU A 5 -13.11 -21.64 17.44
CA LEU A 5 -12.73 -20.47 18.23
C LEU A 5 -11.24 -20.45 18.52
N GLY A 6 -10.64 -21.60 18.86
CA GLY A 6 -9.20 -21.70 19.11
C GLY A 6 -8.35 -21.43 17.86
N LEU A 7 -8.74 -21.93 16.70
CA LEU A 7 -8.03 -21.69 15.43
C LEU A 7 -8.04 -20.22 15.00
N LYS A 8 -9.17 -19.51 15.23
CA LYS A 8 -9.26 -18.07 14.94
C LYS A 8 -8.34 -17.23 15.82
N SER A 9 -8.25 -17.55 17.10
CA SER A 9 -7.38 -16.83 18.04
C SER A 9 -5.89 -17.02 17.70
N VAL A 10 -5.48 -18.21 17.26
CA VAL A 10 -4.11 -18.50 16.83
C VAL A 10 -3.76 -17.73 15.55
N GLU A 11 -4.65 -17.70 14.57
CA GLU A 11 -4.43 -16.93 13.34
C GLU A 11 -4.29 -15.42 13.64
N GLU A 12 -5.15 -14.88 14.49
CA GLU A 12 -5.11 -13.47 14.90
C GLU A 12 -3.82 -13.11 15.64
N ALA A 13 -3.37 -13.95 16.56
CA ALA A 13 -2.08 -13.76 17.25
C ALA A 13 -0.90 -13.84 16.28
N SER A 14 -0.93 -14.78 15.33
CA SER A 14 0.12 -14.91 14.31
C SER A 14 0.22 -13.67 13.43
N ILE A 15 -0.89 -13.04 13.04
CA ILE A 15 -0.90 -11.81 12.25
C ILE A 15 -0.22 -10.67 13.00
N LEU A 16 -0.51 -10.53 14.29
CA LEU A 16 0.11 -9.51 15.13
C LEU A 16 1.63 -9.73 15.25
N VAL A 17 2.07 -10.95 15.53
CA VAL A 17 3.48 -11.30 15.65
C VAL A 17 4.22 -11.11 14.32
N LEU A 18 3.63 -11.51 13.21
CA LEU A 18 4.24 -11.38 11.88
C LEU A 18 4.36 -9.92 11.46
N ALA A 19 3.33 -9.09 11.69
CA ALA A 19 3.39 -7.65 11.39
C ALA A 19 4.44 -6.95 12.26
N PHE A 20 4.51 -7.28 13.56
CA PHE A 20 5.52 -6.77 14.49
C PHE A 20 6.93 -7.14 14.03
N GLY A 21 7.20 -8.43 13.82
CA GLY A 21 8.51 -8.94 13.42
C GLY A 21 8.99 -8.39 12.08
N ALA A 22 8.08 -8.29 11.11
CA ALA A 22 8.40 -7.74 9.78
C ALA A 22 8.69 -6.23 9.84
N CYS A 23 7.93 -5.47 10.63
CA CYS A 23 8.18 -4.04 10.84
C CYS A 23 9.54 -3.84 11.53
N LEU A 24 9.79 -4.56 12.61
CA LEU A 24 11.03 -4.47 13.36
C LEU A 24 12.24 -4.84 12.50
N LEU A 25 12.19 -5.97 11.78
CA LEU A 25 13.27 -6.42 10.90
C LEU A 25 13.55 -5.38 9.80
N CYS A 26 12.52 -4.90 9.11
CA CYS A 26 12.68 -3.89 8.06
C CYS A 26 13.25 -2.58 8.63
N ALA A 27 12.74 -2.13 9.78
CA ALA A 27 13.19 -0.90 10.42
C ALA A 27 14.63 -1.00 10.93
N LEU A 28 15.07 -2.14 11.46
CA LEU A 28 16.47 -2.39 11.84
C LEU A 28 17.39 -2.34 10.63
N LEU A 29 17.02 -3.02 9.53
CA LEU A 29 17.83 -3.02 8.31
C LEU A 29 17.93 -1.62 7.68
N VAL A 30 16.85 -0.85 7.69
CA VAL A 30 16.84 0.50 7.10
C VAL A 30 17.54 1.52 8.00
N ASN A 31 17.22 1.55 9.29
CA ASN A 31 17.66 2.64 10.18
C ASN A 31 18.99 2.36 10.89
N ILE A 32 19.41 1.09 11.05
CA ILE A 32 20.67 0.73 11.71
C ILE A 32 21.68 0.22 10.68
N ALA A 33 21.28 -0.72 9.81
CA ALA A 33 22.19 -1.28 8.82
C ALA A 33 22.34 -0.40 7.55
N GLY A 34 21.50 0.64 7.38
CA GLY A 34 21.59 1.60 6.28
C GLY A 34 21.14 1.06 4.92
N PHE A 35 20.37 -0.04 4.90
CA PHE A 35 19.83 -0.58 3.65
C PHE A 35 18.80 0.35 3.03
N GLN A 36 18.67 0.29 1.72
CA GLN A 36 17.64 1.05 0.98
C GLN A 36 16.23 0.52 1.34
N PRO A 37 15.25 1.42 1.61
CA PRO A 37 13.94 1.00 2.10
C PRO A 37 13.17 0.09 1.15
N VAL A 38 13.07 0.47 -0.14
CA VAL A 38 12.26 -0.25 -1.13
C VAL A 38 12.74 -1.68 -1.35
N PRO A 39 14.04 -1.93 -1.68
CA PRO A 39 14.51 -3.31 -1.86
C PRO A 39 14.41 -4.14 -0.58
N THR A 40 14.66 -3.55 0.59
CA THR A 40 14.57 -4.25 1.87
C THR A 40 13.16 -4.78 2.12
N SER A 41 12.15 -3.91 1.98
CA SER A 41 10.74 -4.32 2.10
C SER A 41 10.36 -5.37 1.07
N ALA A 42 10.77 -5.18 -0.19
CA ALA A 42 10.45 -6.10 -1.27
C ALA A 42 11.05 -7.50 -1.03
N VAL A 43 12.31 -7.60 -0.62
CA VAL A 43 12.96 -8.89 -0.34
C VAL A 43 12.28 -9.62 0.81
N ILE A 44 12.00 -8.94 1.93
CA ILE A 44 11.29 -9.55 3.07
C ILE A 44 9.92 -10.08 2.62
N ALA A 45 9.18 -9.30 1.81
CA ALA A 45 7.86 -9.70 1.33
C ALA A 45 7.92 -10.88 0.35
N VAL A 46 8.92 -10.93 -0.54
CA VAL A 46 9.15 -12.08 -1.45
C VAL A 46 9.40 -13.35 -0.63
N LEU A 47 10.32 -13.30 0.33
CA LEU A 47 10.64 -14.45 1.18
C LEU A 47 9.42 -14.92 1.98
N ALA A 48 8.70 -14.01 2.61
CA ALA A 48 7.50 -14.34 3.39
C ALA A 48 6.39 -14.95 2.51
N SER A 49 6.19 -14.42 1.30
CA SER A 49 5.16 -14.93 0.39
C SER A 49 5.54 -16.29 -0.19
N ALA A 50 6.81 -16.50 -0.53
CA ALA A 50 7.32 -17.78 -1.03
C ALA A 50 7.22 -18.87 0.05
N LEU A 51 7.65 -18.56 1.28
CA LEU A 51 7.53 -19.48 2.42
C LEU A 51 6.07 -19.76 2.76
N GLY A 52 5.23 -18.72 2.82
CA GLY A 52 3.81 -18.86 3.10
C GLY A 52 3.10 -19.75 2.09
N ASN A 53 3.41 -19.60 0.81
CA ASN A 53 2.89 -20.45 -0.25
C ASN A 53 3.39 -21.90 -0.13
N ARG A 54 4.69 -22.11 0.17
CA ARG A 54 5.27 -23.44 0.33
C ARG A 54 4.68 -24.19 1.53
N CYS A 55 4.39 -23.49 2.62
CA CYS A 55 3.83 -24.06 3.84
C CYS A 55 2.29 -24.12 3.84
N ASN A 56 1.63 -23.73 2.75
CA ASN A 56 0.16 -23.58 2.69
C ASN A 56 -0.40 -22.73 3.83
N ALA A 57 0.33 -21.69 4.22
CA ALA A 57 -0.07 -20.82 5.30
C ALA A 57 -1.30 -19.96 4.91
N PRO A 58 -2.08 -19.44 5.87
CA PRO A 58 -3.16 -18.50 5.58
C PRO A 58 -2.64 -17.26 4.82
N GLY A 59 -3.34 -16.84 3.76
CA GLY A 59 -2.94 -15.69 2.94
C GLY A 59 -2.80 -14.38 3.73
N GLY A 60 -3.47 -14.26 4.86
CA GLY A 60 -3.35 -13.15 5.81
C GLY A 60 -1.93 -12.95 6.34
N TYR A 61 -1.10 -14.00 6.41
CA TYR A 61 0.25 -13.91 6.93
C TYR A 61 1.18 -13.11 6.02
N SER A 62 1.19 -13.38 4.71
CA SER A 62 1.97 -12.57 3.76
C SER A 62 1.49 -11.12 3.71
N LEU A 63 0.17 -10.89 3.83
CA LEU A 63 -0.38 -9.55 3.91
C LEU A 63 0.10 -8.81 5.17
N ALA A 64 0.13 -9.48 6.33
CA ALA A 64 0.59 -8.90 7.59
C ALA A 64 2.09 -8.54 7.54
N VAL A 65 2.92 -9.46 7.02
CA VAL A 65 4.36 -9.21 6.83
C VAL A 65 4.56 -8.00 5.92
N TYR A 66 3.89 -7.98 4.77
CA TYR A 66 4.05 -6.90 3.80
C TYR A 66 3.59 -5.54 4.35
N ALA A 67 2.47 -5.49 5.08
CA ALA A 67 2.02 -4.27 5.76
C ALA A 67 3.03 -3.79 6.81
N GLY A 68 3.61 -4.69 7.60
CA GLY A 68 4.64 -4.39 8.58
C GLY A 68 5.90 -3.79 7.94
N THR A 69 6.38 -4.40 6.84
CA THR A 69 7.58 -3.88 6.14
C THR A 69 7.39 -2.47 5.61
N PHE A 70 6.18 -2.11 5.16
CA PHE A 70 5.91 -0.74 4.68
C PHE A 70 6.11 0.32 5.75
N ALA A 71 5.67 0.07 6.96
CA ALA A 71 5.94 0.99 8.07
C ALA A 71 7.42 1.02 8.43
N GLY A 72 8.08 -0.16 8.43
CA GLY A 72 9.51 -0.28 8.71
C GLY A 72 10.44 0.40 7.70
N MET A 73 9.94 0.75 6.49
CA MET A 73 10.67 1.56 5.52
C MET A 73 10.88 3.02 5.97
N GLY A 74 10.13 3.49 6.96
CA GLY A 74 10.20 4.87 7.43
C GLY A 74 11.50 5.19 8.14
N LYS A 75 11.96 6.44 7.99
CA LYS A 75 13.13 6.95 8.70
C LYS A 75 12.75 7.34 10.12
N VAL A 76 13.39 6.73 11.10
CA VAL A 76 13.21 7.00 12.52
C VAL A 76 14.37 7.85 13.03
N SER A 77 14.11 9.12 13.32
CA SER A 77 15.07 10.03 13.96
C SER A 77 14.67 10.18 15.42
N ALA A 78 15.24 9.38 16.29
CA ALA A 78 14.97 9.43 17.72
C ALA A 78 16.02 10.31 18.43
N SER A 79 15.55 11.15 19.37
CA SER A 79 16.41 11.90 20.29
C SER A 79 16.92 11.04 21.47
N GLY A 80 16.46 9.80 21.58
CA GLY A 80 16.81 8.82 22.63
C GLY A 80 17.28 7.49 22.04
N SER A 81 17.00 6.39 22.74
CA SER A 81 17.34 5.06 22.26
C SER A 81 16.59 4.69 20.98
N ILE A 82 17.35 4.52 19.89
CA ILE A 82 16.77 4.11 18.61
C ILE A 82 16.09 2.73 18.72
N ALA A 83 16.66 1.81 19.51
CA ALA A 83 16.09 0.48 19.70
C ALA A 83 14.70 0.53 20.32
N LEU A 84 14.49 1.33 21.36
CA LEU A 84 13.18 1.51 21.98
C LEU A 84 12.19 2.16 21.01
N SER A 85 12.65 3.11 20.20
CA SER A 85 11.81 3.74 19.18
C SER A 85 11.36 2.75 18.10
N LEU A 86 12.25 1.85 17.64
CA LEU A 86 11.91 0.82 16.67
C LEU A 86 10.96 -0.24 17.25
N LEU A 87 11.12 -0.60 18.52
CA LEU A 87 10.18 -1.49 19.22
C LEU A 87 8.80 -0.85 19.34
N ALA A 88 8.74 0.42 19.76
CA ALA A 88 7.48 1.16 19.87
C ALA A 88 6.77 1.31 18.50
N LEU A 89 7.52 1.65 17.45
CA LEU A 89 7.01 1.67 16.08
C LEU A 89 6.38 0.33 15.72
N SER A 90 7.12 -0.76 15.91
CA SER A 90 6.68 -2.09 15.52
C SER A 90 5.43 -2.53 16.28
N LEU A 91 5.31 -2.18 17.56
CA LEU A 91 4.13 -2.49 18.38
C LEU A 91 2.89 -1.72 17.89
N ILE A 92 3.02 -0.42 17.66
CA ILE A 92 1.93 0.42 17.15
C ILE A 92 1.47 -0.08 15.77
N VAL A 93 2.42 -0.37 14.86
CA VAL A 93 2.12 -0.88 13.52
C VAL A 93 1.42 -2.23 13.59
N ALA A 94 1.89 -3.14 14.43
CA ALA A 94 1.24 -4.45 14.61
C ALA A 94 -0.21 -4.30 15.08
N ALA A 95 -0.49 -3.40 16.02
CA ALA A 95 -1.85 -3.11 16.50
C ALA A 95 -2.73 -2.54 15.39
N VAL A 96 -2.21 -1.62 14.57
CA VAL A 96 -2.94 -1.04 13.43
C VAL A 96 -3.22 -2.08 12.36
N VAL A 97 -2.22 -2.86 11.94
CA VAL A 97 -2.38 -3.94 10.94
C VAL A 97 -3.40 -4.98 11.41
N PHE A 98 -3.32 -5.36 12.67
CA PHE A 98 -4.29 -6.28 13.29
C PHE A 98 -5.71 -5.71 13.27
N SER A 99 -5.89 -4.44 13.62
CA SER A 99 -7.18 -3.74 13.58
C SER A 99 -7.76 -3.71 12.15
N PHE A 100 -6.93 -3.40 11.15
CA PHE A 100 -7.33 -3.47 9.74
C PHE A 100 -7.69 -4.89 9.29
N HIS A 101 -6.96 -5.90 9.77
CA HIS A 101 -7.29 -7.29 9.48
C HIS A 101 -8.67 -7.66 10.03
N ARG A 102 -8.96 -7.33 11.29
CA ARG A 102 -10.28 -7.56 11.89
C ARG A 102 -11.38 -6.79 11.15
N MET A 103 -11.15 -5.53 10.84
CA MET A 103 -12.08 -4.68 10.10
C MET A 103 -12.38 -5.24 8.70
N THR A 104 -11.40 -5.86 8.03
CA THR A 104 -11.61 -6.53 6.74
C THR A 104 -12.62 -7.68 6.82
N ARG A 105 -12.71 -8.34 7.97
CA ARG A 105 -13.67 -9.45 8.19
C ARG A 105 -15.05 -8.96 8.55
N THR A 106 -15.14 -7.87 9.33
CA THR A 106 -16.42 -7.36 9.85
C THR A 106 -17.05 -6.31 8.94
N GLN A 107 -16.23 -5.43 8.38
CA GLN A 107 -16.66 -4.28 7.56
C GLN A 107 -15.76 -4.11 6.33
N PRO A 108 -15.85 -5.02 5.33
CA PRO A 108 -14.91 -5.05 4.21
C PRO A 108 -14.89 -3.76 3.36
N LYS A 109 -16.01 -3.03 3.29
CA LYS A 109 -16.09 -1.74 2.59
C LYS A 109 -15.24 -0.66 3.30
N LEU A 110 -15.34 -0.58 4.61
CA LEU A 110 -14.58 0.38 5.42
C LEU A 110 -13.08 0.06 5.43
N ALA A 111 -12.73 -1.23 5.37
CA ALA A 111 -11.35 -1.71 5.33
C ALA A 111 -10.68 -1.57 3.96
N LEU A 112 -11.29 -0.87 3.01
CA LEU A 112 -10.76 -0.64 1.66
C LEU A 112 -10.41 -1.94 0.92
N LYS A 113 -11.18 -3.02 1.16
CA LYS A 113 -10.97 -4.31 0.52
C LYS A 113 -11.10 -4.18 -1.00
N GLY A 114 -10.15 -4.74 -1.74
CA GLY A 114 -10.10 -4.67 -3.21
C GLY A 114 -9.38 -3.44 -3.77
N LEU A 115 -9.03 -2.45 -2.94
CA LEU A 115 -8.18 -1.34 -3.38
C LEU A 115 -6.70 -1.71 -3.21
N GLY A 116 -5.93 -1.51 -4.26
CA GLY A 116 -4.48 -1.68 -4.23
C GLY A 116 -3.82 -0.66 -3.30
N GLY A 117 -2.74 -1.08 -2.62
CA GLY A 117 -2.01 -0.22 -1.68
C GLY A 117 -2.54 -0.19 -0.26
N ARG A 118 -3.68 -0.85 0.04
CA ARG A 118 -4.28 -0.90 1.38
C ARG A 118 -3.29 -1.28 2.49
N LEU A 119 -2.38 -2.20 2.20
CA LEU A 119 -1.38 -2.66 3.15
C LEU A 119 -0.39 -1.55 3.52
N GLY A 120 0.06 -0.78 2.53
CA GLY A 120 0.89 0.38 2.79
C GLY A 120 0.15 1.48 3.52
N PHE A 121 -1.15 1.67 3.26
CA PHE A 121 -1.99 2.61 3.99
C PHE A 121 -2.07 2.27 5.48
N SER A 122 -2.26 0.99 5.84
CA SER A 122 -2.21 0.57 7.24
C SER A 122 -0.84 0.81 7.87
N GLY A 123 0.25 0.55 7.13
CA GLY A 123 1.62 0.87 7.54
C GLY A 123 1.84 2.37 7.74
N PHE A 124 1.32 3.20 6.85
CA PHE A 124 1.40 4.67 6.95
C PHE A 124 0.66 5.20 8.18
N ILE A 125 -0.55 4.72 8.46
CA ILE A 125 -1.28 5.10 9.68
C ILE A 125 -0.47 4.73 10.92
N GLY A 126 0.06 3.51 10.98
CA GLY A 126 0.88 3.06 12.12
C GLY A 126 2.13 3.91 12.30
N PHE A 127 2.85 4.24 11.20
CA PHE A 127 4.02 5.11 11.24
C PHE A 127 3.66 6.55 11.67
N THR A 128 2.55 7.09 11.16
CA THR A 128 2.07 8.42 11.53
C THR A 128 1.70 8.50 13.01
N MET A 129 0.97 7.49 13.51
CA MET A 129 0.64 7.40 14.94
C MET A 129 1.91 7.36 15.81
N PHE A 130 2.90 6.54 15.41
CA PHE A 130 4.19 6.50 16.09
C PHE A 130 4.89 7.87 16.07
N SER A 131 4.93 8.55 14.91
CA SER A 131 5.58 9.84 14.77
C SER A 131 4.93 10.91 15.64
N VAL A 132 3.61 10.92 15.73
CA VAL A 132 2.87 11.89 16.54
C VAL A 132 2.97 11.56 18.04
N LEU A 133 2.74 10.30 18.42
CA LEU A 133 2.60 9.90 19.83
C LEU A 133 3.95 9.74 20.54
N ILE A 134 4.98 9.27 19.82
CA ILE A 134 6.28 8.95 20.42
C ILE A 134 7.35 9.96 20.06
N LEU A 135 7.43 10.37 18.80
CA LEU A 135 8.45 11.34 18.39
C LEU A 135 8.00 12.80 18.56
N HIS A 136 6.72 13.02 18.85
CA HIS A 136 6.09 14.36 18.90
C HIS A 136 6.41 15.20 17.65
N ARG A 137 6.50 14.54 16.48
CA ARG A 137 6.82 15.16 15.20
C ARG A 137 5.62 15.11 14.27
N LEU A 138 5.27 16.26 13.74
CA LEU A 138 4.34 16.38 12.61
C LEU A 138 5.12 16.31 11.29
N PRO A 139 4.46 15.93 10.19
CA PRO A 139 5.04 16.04 8.86
C PRO A 139 5.55 17.47 8.63
N THR A 140 6.78 17.59 8.16
CA THR A 140 7.39 18.88 7.83
C THR A 140 7.33 19.11 6.33
N TYR A 141 6.90 20.31 5.95
CA TYR A 141 6.89 20.69 4.55
C TYR A 141 8.33 20.85 4.03
N HIS A 142 8.66 20.10 2.99
CA HIS A 142 9.92 20.25 2.26
C HIS A 142 9.63 21.03 0.98
N THR A 143 10.32 22.13 0.78
CA THR A 143 10.25 22.96 -0.45
C THR A 143 10.98 22.27 -1.59
N ALA A 144 10.60 21.05 -1.94
CA ALA A 144 11.05 20.44 -3.17
C ALA A 144 10.37 21.18 -4.34
N LEU A 145 11.16 21.74 -5.24
CA LEU A 145 10.60 22.33 -6.46
C LEU A 145 9.89 21.25 -7.27
N PHE A 146 8.68 21.57 -7.74
CA PHE A 146 7.96 20.72 -8.68
C PHE A 146 8.80 20.64 -9.97
N ASP A 147 9.34 19.46 -10.24
CA ASP A 147 10.10 19.19 -11.45
C ASP A 147 9.28 18.33 -12.40
N VAL A 148 9.10 18.82 -13.63
CA VAL A 148 8.37 18.13 -14.68
C VAL A 148 9.03 16.80 -15.04
N ALA A 149 10.36 16.73 -15.03
CA ALA A 149 11.10 15.51 -15.33
C ALA A 149 10.80 14.43 -14.26
N THR A 150 10.78 14.80 -12.99
CA THR A 150 10.38 13.92 -11.88
C THR A 150 8.96 13.37 -12.08
N LEU A 151 8.01 14.21 -12.52
CA LEU A 151 6.64 13.77 -12.80
C LEU A 151 6.59 12.77 -13.97
N VAL A 152 7.29 13.06 -15.07
CA VAL A 152 7.32 12.18 -16.25
C VAL A 152 7.96 10.83 -15.92
N VAL A 153 9.09 10.84 -15.20
CA VAL A 153 9.76 9.60 -14.75
C VAL A 153 8.85 8.80 -13.81
N SER A 154 8.17 9.47 -12.85
CA SER A 154 7.21 8.82 -11.97
C SER A 154 6.09 8.16 -12.75
N MET A 155 5.47 8.86 -13.71
CA MET A 155 4.41 8.31 -14.54
C MET A 155 4.87 7.08 -15.32
N ALA A 156 6.00 7.19 -16.04
CA ALA A 156 6.56 6.08 -16.82
C ALA A 156 6.84 4.86 -15.93
N ALA A 157 7.45 5.09 -14.76
CA ALA A 157 7.75 4.03 -13.79
C ALA A 157 6.49 3.38 -13.21
N ILE A 158 5.46 4.16 -12.87
CA ILE A 158 4.18 3.65 -12.35
C ILE A 158 3.51 2.76 -13.40
N PHE A 159 3.42 3.19 -14.65
CA PHE A 159 2.83 2.39 -15.72
C PHE A 159 3.64 1.12 -16.00
N ALA A 160 4.98 1.20 -16.02
CA ALA A 160 5.84 0.04 -16.16
C ALA A 160 5.62 -0.97 -15.02
N GLY A 161 5.60 -0.50 -13.77
CA GLY A 161 5.35 -1.33 -12.60
C GLY A 161 3.96 -1.98 -12.61
N ALA A 162 2.93 -1.23 -12.99
CA ALA A 162 1.56 -1.74 -13.08
C ALA A 162 1.42 -2.79 -14.19
N ALA A 163 1.98 -2.54 -15.36
CA ALA A 163 1.98 -3.49 -16.48
C ALA A 163 2.74 -4.78 -16.13
N ALA A 164 3.96 -4.65 -15.60
CA ALA A 164 4.79 -5.79 -15.22
C ALA A 164 4.10 -6.65 -14.13
N THR A 165 3.52 -6.03 -13.11
CA THR A 165 2.79 -6.76 -12.05
C THR A 165 1.57 -7.47 -12.62
N THR A 166 0.84 -6.85 -13.53
CA THR A 166 -0.32 -7.47 -14.18
C THR A 166 0.08 -8.69 -15.01
N ILE A 167 1.21 -8.61 -15.74
CA ILE A 167 1.74 -9.73 -16.52
C ILE A 167 2.14 -10.87 -15.57
N VAL A 168 2.91 -10.58 -14.53
CA VAL A 168 3.38 -11.58 -13.55
C VAL A 168 2.19 -12.28 -12.87
N ARG A 169 1.17 -11.53 -12.44
CA ARG A 169 -0.06 -12.11 -11.86
C ARG A 169 -0.76 -13.07 -12.81
N ARG A 170 -0.88 -12.69 -14.09
CA ARG A 170 -1.49 -13.56 -15.13
C ARG A 170 -0.68 -14.84 -15.36
N THR A 171 0.65 -14.73 -15.34
CA THR A 171 1.56 -15.87 -15.53
C THR A 171 1.45 -16.86 -14.37
N PHE A 172 1.31 -16.39 -13.14
CA PHE A 172 1.11 -17.28 -11.99
C PHE A 172 -0.23 -18.02 -12.00
N GLY A 173 -1.24 -17.52 -12.72
CA GLY A 173 -2.54 -18.17 -12.93
C GLY A 173 -3.34 -18.45 -11.65
N ARG A 174 -2.92 -17.92 -10.50
CA ARG A 174 -3.54 -18.14 -9.19
C ARG A 174 -3.76 -16.81 -8.50
N ASP A 175 -5.01 -16.49 -8.27
CA ASP A 175 -5.41 -15.24 -7.62
C ASP A 175 -5.50 -15.41 -6.09
N THR A 176 -4.39 -15.80 -5.48
CA THR A 176 -4.28 -15.90 -4.01
C THR A 176 -3.52 -14.71 -3.44
N ALA A 177 -3.75 -14.41 -2.15
CA ALA A 177 -3.08 -13.32 -1.47
C ALA A 177 -1.55 -13.44 -1.52
N HIS A 178 -1.00 -14.65 -1.41
CA HIS A 178 0.45 -14.91 -1.51
C HIS A 178 1.00 -14.52 -2.87
N TYR A 179 0.34 -14.92 -3.97
CA TYR A 179 0.80 -14.61 -5.32
C TYR A 179 0.66 -13.13 -5.65
N ASN A 180 -0.36 -12.46 -5.15
CA ASN A 180 -0.52 -11.02 -5.33
C ASN A 180 0.60 -10.24 -4.63
N VAL A 181 0.92 -10.58 -3.38
CA VAL A 181 2.05 -9.98 -2.65
C VAL A 181 3.37 -10.33 -3.31
N LEU A 182 3.57 -11.60 -3.71
CA LEU A 182 4.79 -12.06 -4.39
C LEU A 182 5.03 -11.29 -5.69
N ALA A 183 4.00 -11.15 -6.55
CA ALA A 183 4.11 -10.42 -7.81
C ALA A 183 4.51 -8.95 -7.57
N SER A 184 3.82 -8.25 -6.66
CA SER A 184 4.12 -6.86 -6.34
C SER A 184 5.52 -6.71 -5.76
N ALA A 185 5.92 -7.58 -4.83
CA ALA A 185 7.21 -7.52 -4.18
C ALA A 185 8.37 -7.84 -5.17
N LEU A 186 8.19 -8.82 -6.07
CA LEU A 186 9.16 -9.12 -7.13
C LEU A 186 9.36 -7.91 -8.06
N ILE A 187 8.28 -7.28 -8.51
CA ILE A 187 8.38 -6.11 -9.37
C ILE A 187 9.03 -4.94 -8.61
N GLY A 188 8.72 -4.75 -7.33
CA GLY A 188 9.39 -3.77 -6.48
C GLY A 188 10.89 -4.05 -6.32
N ALA A 189 11.28 -5.32 -6.12
CA ALA A 189 12.68 -5.72 -6.05
C ALA A 189 13.41 -5.46 -7.38
N VAL A 190 12.83 -5.85 -8.51
CA VAL A 190 13.40 -5.59 -9.85
C VAL A 190 13.50 -4.10 -10.13
N GLY A 191 12.46 -3.32 -9.84
CA GLY A 191 12.49 -1.86 -9.98
C GLY A 191 13.58 -1.20 -9.14
N SER A 192 13.91 -1.79 -7.98
CA SER A 192 14.98 -1.32 -7.11
C SER A 192 16.39 -1.50 -7.68
N LEU A 193 16.58 -2.34 -8.71
CA LEU A 193 17.85 -2.46 -9.41
C LEU A 193 18.26 -1.15 -10.08
N ALA A 194 17.29 -0.28 -10.40
CA ALA A 194 17.57 1.07 -10.89
C ALA A 194 18.43 1.89 -9.92
N LEU A 195 18.37 1.62 -8.62
CA LEU A 195 19.19 2.28 -7.61
C LEU A 195 20.71 2.04 -7.80
N MET A 196 21.08 0.94 -8.48
CA MET A 196 22.47 0.64 -8.79
C MET A 196 23.06 1.58 -9.85
N THR A 197 22.24 2.20 -10.68
CA THR A 197 22.68 3.10 -11.74
C THR A 197 23.21 4.45 -11.22
N ARG A 198 22.88 4.80 -9.96
CA ARG A 198 23.21 6.08 -9.32
C ARG A 198 22.77 7.32 -10.11
N HIS A 199 21.83 7.15 -11.05
CA HIS A 199 21.25 8.27 -11.79
C HIS A 199 20.36 9.11 -10.86
N GLU A 200 20.23 10.41 -11.12
CA GLU A 200 19.46 11.33 -10.26
C GLU A 200 18.00 10.91 -10.03
N TYR A 201 17.38 10.27 -11.04
CA TYR A 201 15.98 9.80 -10.95
C TYR A 201 15.82 8.34 -10.49
N CYS A 202 16.90 7.66 -10.10
CA CYS A 202 16.81 6.22 -9.76
C CYS A 202 15.87 5.94 -8.58
N GLN A 203 15.84 6.80 -7.57
CA GLN A 203 14.94 6.67 -6.43
C GLN A 203 13.47 6.88 -6.82
N THR A 204 13.21 7.91 -7.63
CA THR A 204 11.90 8.22 -8.17
C THR A 204 11.38 7.08 -9.03
N PHE A 205 12.25 6.51 -9.89
CA PHE A 205 11.91 5.37 -10.73
C PHE A 205 11.58 4.13 -9.89
N ALA A 206 12.42 3.76 -8.94
CA ALA A 206 12.18 2.61 -8.06
C ALA A 206 10.88 2.75 -7.26
N ALA A 207 10.65 3.93 -6.68
CA ALA A 207 9.41 4.24 -5.96
C ALA A 207 8.19 4.18 -6.88
N GLY A 208 8.28 4.71 -8.11
CA GLY A 208 7.22 4.69 -9.11
C GLY A 208 6.87 3.27 -9.55
N VAL A 209 7.86 2.43 -9.85
CA VAL A 209 7.63 1.01 -10.20
C VAL A 209 6.93 0.28 -9.06
N PHE A 210 7.37 0.50 -7.83
CA PHE A 210 6.76 -0.13 -6.66
C PHE A 210 5.33 0.37 -6.42
N LEU A 211 5.08 1.67 -6.57
CA LEU A 211 3.74 2.27 -6.50
C LEU A 211 2.80 1.69 -7.57
N GLY A 212 3.27 1.57 -8.80
CA GLY A 212 2.53 0.96 -9.90
C GLY A 212 2.13 -0.49 -9.61
N SER A 213 3.04 -1.24 -8.97
CA SER A 213 2.74 -2.62 -8.56
C SER A 213 1.58 -2.69 -7.57
N PHE A 214 1.44 -1.72 -6.66
CA PHE A 214 0.31 -1.65 -5.72
C PHE A 214 -1.00 -1.33 -6.42
N ILE A 215 -0.99 -0.39 -7.38
CA ILE A 215 -2.18 -0.07 -8.16
C ILE A 215 -2.68 -1.33 -8.90
N ALA A 216 -1.75 -2.11 -9.49
CA ALA A 216 -2.08 -3.35 -10.19
C ALA A 216 -2.58 -4.49 -9.28
N MET A 217 -2.36 -4.39 -7.95
CA MET A 217 -2.96 -5.31 -6.98
C MET A 217 -4.46 -5.05 -6.75
N SER A 218 -5.03 -3.97 -7.28
CA SER A 218 -6.46 -3.70 -7.16
C SER A 218 -7.27 -4.81 -7.81
N ASP A 219 -8.43 -5.10 -7.20
CA ASP A 219 -9.37 -6.05 -7.75
C ASP A 219 -10.06 -5.44 -8.98
N LEU A 220 -9.96 -6.11 -10.14
CA LEU A 220 -10.59 -5.67 -11.39
C LEU A 220 -12.12 -5.67 -11.33
N SER A 221 -12.72 -6.38 -10.37
CA SER A 221 -14.15 -6.25 -10.08
C SER A 221 -14.52 -4.87 -9.50
N CYS A 222 -13.53 -4.19 -8.94
CA CYS A 222 -13.70 -2.87 -8.32
C CYS A 222 -13.42 -1.70 -9.26
N LEU A 223 -12.64 -1.89 -10.33
CA LEU A 223 -12.19 -0.81 -11.21
C LEU A 223 -11.96 -1.32 -12.64
N ARG A 224 -12.56 -0.65 -13.63
CA ARG A 224 -12.35 -1.01 -15.04
C ARG A 224 -10.92 -0.65 -15.49
N PRO A 225 -10.34 -1.37 -16.48
CA PRO A 225 -8.95 -1.15 -16.91
C PRO A 225 -8.61 0.30 -17.30
N ARG A 226 -9.55 1.01 -17.97
CA ARG A 226 -9.35 2.42 -18.34
C ARG A 226 -9.18 3.35 -17.13
N PHE A 227 -9.88 3.07 -16.03
CA PHE A 227 -9.75 3.85 -14.79
C PHE A 227 -8.54 3.43 -13.98
N LEU A 228 -7.98 2.24 -14.22
CA LEU A 228 -6.68 1.85 -13.69
C LEU A 228 -5.55 2.72 -14.28
N LEU A 229 -5.63 3.06 -15.58
CA LEU A 229 -4.70 4.03 -16.19
C LEU A 229 -4.84 5.41 -15.55
N LEU A 230 -6.08 5.88 -15.35
CA LEU A 230 -6.33 7.15 -14.64
C LEU A 230 -5.72 7.14 -13.23
N SER A 231 -5.82 6.00 -12.52
CA SER A 231 -5.17 5.85 -11.20
C SER A 231 -3.66 6.06 -11.29
N GLY A 232 -3.00 5.62 -12.35
CA GLY A 232 -1.56 5.83 -12.57
C GLY A 232 -1.20 7.32 -12.71
N VAL A 233 -2.01 8.08 -13.45
CA VAL A 233 -1.81 9.54 -13.61
C VAL A 233 -2.01 10.25 -12.26
N ILE A 234 -3.10 9.97 -11.58
CA ILE A 234 -3.40 10.55 -10.27
C ILE A 234 -2.30 10.18 -9.26
N ALA A 235 -1.81 8.94 -9.30
CA ALA A 235 -0.75 8.47 -8.41
C ALA A 235 0.57 9.23 -8.63
N ALA A 236 0.93 9.54 -9.87
CA ALA A 236 2.14 10.31 -10.16
C ALA A 236 2.06 11.73 -9.56
N LEU A 237 0.93 12.40 -9.73
CA LEU A 237 0.68 13.72 -9.13
C LEU A 237 0.71 13.65 -7.60
N LEU A 238 -0.02 12.69 -7.02
CA LEU A 238 -0.05 12.51 -5.57
C LEU A 238 1.32 12.12 -4.99
N LEU A 239 2.14 11.35 -5.71
CA LEU A 239 3.48 10.97 -5.26
C LEU A 239 4.37 12.19 -5.09
N VAL A 240 4.36 13.11 -6.06
CA VAL A 240 5.15 14.35 -5.98
C VAL A 240 4.69 15.19 -4.80
N LEU A 241 3.38 15.42 -4.67
CA LEU A 241 2.80 16.20 -3.56
C LEU A 241 3.04 15.55 -2.20
N ALA A 242 2.87 14.24 -2.11
CA ALA A 242 3.02 13.50 -0.86
C ALA A 242 4.50 13.48 -0.39
N ASN A 243 5.46 13.42 -1.30
CA ASN A 243 6.87 13.52 -0.95
C ASN A 243 7.25 14.90 -0.39
N MET A 244 6.55 15.97 -0.77
CA MET A 244 6.75 17.30 -0.17
C MET A 244 6.32 17.37 1.29
N LEU A 245 5.29 16.59 1.67
CA LEU A 245 4.69 16.62 3.01
C LEU A 245 5.20 15.49 3.91
N PHE A 246 5.43 14.32 3.36
CA PHE A 246 5.62 13.07 4.10
C PHE A 246 6.91 12.35 3.72
N ALA A 247 7.95 13.08 3.27
CA ALA A 247 9.23 12.48 2.94
C ALA A 247 9.78 11.65 4.11
N GLY A 248 10.12 10.39 3.84
CA GLY A 248 10.64 9.46 4.86
C GLY A 248 9.59 8.76 5.72
N PHE A 249 8.28 9.02 5.51
CA PHE A 249 7.21 8.29 6.18
C PHE A 249 7.05 6.88 5.59
N GLY A 250 7.02 5.88 6.47
CA GLY A 250 6.75 4.51 6.08
C GLY A 250 5.33 4.33 5.57
N GLY A 251 5.14 3.50 4.52
CA GLY A 251 3.83 3.21 3.94
C GLY A 251 3.27 4.27 2.97
N LEU A 252 3.99 5.37 2.73
CA LEU A 252 3.56 6.47 1.87
C LEU A 252 3.12 6.01 0.48
N LEU A 253 3.89 5.16 -0.19
CA LEU A 253 3.59 4.65 -1.53
C LEU A 253 2.24 3.91 -1.59
N GLY A 254 1.97 3.08 -0.59
CA GLY A 254 0.67 2.39 -0.52
C GLY A 254 -0.50 3.34 -0.26
N THR A 255 -0.29 4.39 0.51
CA THR A 255 -1.30 5.44 0.74
C THR A 255 -1.61 6.17 -0.57
N VAL A 256 -0.60 6.57 -1.33
CA VAL A 256 -0.76 7.18 -2.64
C VAL A 256 -1.52 6.24 -3.59
N ALA A 257 -1.20 4.94 -3.59
CA ALA A 257 -1.92 3.94 -4.39
C ALA A 257 -3.41 3.86 -4.03
N VAL A 258 -3.74 3.73 -2.74
CA VAL A 258 -5.14 3.69 -2.28
C VAL A 258 -5.89 4.95 -2.67
N CYS A 259 -5.32 6.13 -2.40
CA CYS A 259 -5.97 7.40 -2.71
C CYS A 259 -6.21 7.57 -4.22
N SER A 260 -5.23 7.20 -5.06
CA SER A 260 -5.36 7.28 -6.52
C SER A 260 -6.41 6.33 -7.07
N VAL A 261 -6.43 5.08 -6.59
CA VAL A 261 -7.44 4.09 -6.99
C VAL A 261 -8.84 4.49 -6.51
N ALA A 262 -8.96 4.98 -5.26
CA ALA A 262 -10.23 5.46 -4.72
C ALA A 262 -10.76 6.67 -5.50
N ALA A 263 -9.91 7.65 -5.82
CA ALA A 263 -10.28 8.80 -6.62
C ALA A 263 -10.77 8.38 -8.03
N SER A 264 -10.04 7.48 -8.70
CA SER A 264 -10.44 6.97 -10.02
C SER A 264 -11.77 6.22 -9.96
N ARG A 265 -12.03 5.48 -8.88
CA ARG A 265 -13.30 4.79 -8.67
C ARG A 265 -14.46 5.77 -8.43
N CYS A 266 -14.24 6.87 -7.72
CA CYS A 266 -15.23 7.92 -7.57
C CYS A 266 -15.57 8.58 -8.91
N ILE A 267 -14.53 8.84 -9.73
CA ILE A 267 -14.71 9.39 -11.09
C ILE A 267 -15.48 8.38 -11.97
N GLU A 268 -15.13 7.10 -11.92
CA GLU A 268 -15.84 6.03 -12.63
C GLU A 268 -17.33 6.02 -12.25
N ALA A 269 -17.63 6.04 -10.96
CA ALA A 269 -18.99 6.04 -10.45
C ALA A 269 -19.78 7.29 -10.90
N ALA A 270 -19.13 8.44 -10.94
CA ALA A 270 -19.74 9.68 -11.40
C ALA A 270 -20.04 9.67 -12.93
N CYS A 271 -19.07 9.15 -13.72
CA CYS A 271 -19.21 9.06 -15.18
C CYS A 271 -20.24 8.01 -15.65
N LEU A 272 -20.49 6.99 -14.81
CA LEU A 272 -21.37 5.88 -15.17
C LEU A 272 -22.75 5.96 -14.50
N ARG A 273 -23.06 7.03 -13.76
CA ARG A 273 -24.44 7.26 -13.29
C ARG A 273 -25.36 7.37 -14.51
N PRO A 274 -26.33 6.48 -14.66
CA PRO A 274 -27.28 6.58 -15.77
C PRO A 274 -28.07 7.90 -15.62
N GLN A 275 -28.21 8.66 -16.73
CA GLN A 275 -29.05 9.87 -16.84
C GLN A 275 -30.53 9.59 -16.51
N ASN A 276 -30.93 8.35 -16.30
CA ASN A 276 -32.31 7.91 -16.06
C ASN A 276 -32.91 8.37 -14.71
N SER A 277 -32.15 9.05 -13.83
CA SER A 277 -32.72 9.61 -12.59
C SER A 277 -33.42 10.97 -12.82
N ILE A 278 -33.07 11.70 -13.89
CA ILE A 278 -33.65 13.03 -14.15
C ILE A 278 -35.01 12.91 -14.85
N GLU A 279 -35.24 11.83 -15.60
CA GLU A 279 -36.48 11.61 -16.33
C GLU A 279 -37.64 11.08 -15.45
N LYS A 280 -37.33 10.40 -14.34
CA LYS A 280 -38.36 9.92 -13.41
C LYS A 280 -38.99 11.01 -12.56
N ASP A 281 -38.25 12.06 -12.20
CA ASP A 281 -38.80 13.18 -11.41
C ASP A 281 -39.61 14.16 -12.25
N SER A 282 -39.36 14.25 -13.58
CA SER A 282 -40.16 15.09 -14.47
C SER A 282 -41.48 14.46 -14.89
N GLY A 283 -41.62 13.15 -14.81
CA GLY A 283 -42.84 12.40 -15.14
C GLY A 283 -43.92 12.42 -14.07
N SER A 284 -43.55 12.63 -12.80
CA SER A 284 -44.51 12.63 -11.68
C SER A 284 -45.24 13.96 -11.48
N LEU A 285 -44.79 15.03 -12.15
CA LEU A 285 -45.37 16.38 -12.01
C LEU A 285 -46.48 16.68 -13.04
N LYS A 286 -46.82 15.75 -13.97
CA LYS A 286 -47.81 15.97 -15.02
C LYS A 286 -49.18 15.34 -14.81
N LEU A 287 -49.48 14.79 -13.64
CA LEU A 287 -50.81 14.18 -13.36
C LEU A 287 -51.49 14.77 -12.13
N ALA A 288 -51.44 16.09 -11.98
CA ALA A 288 -52.32 16.82 -11.06
C ALA A 288 -52.81 18.10 -11.70
N SER A 289 -53.79 17.98 -12.59
CA SER A 289 -54.66 19.10 -12.99
C SER A 289 -56.10 18.56 -13.04
N PRO A 290 -57.09 19.37 -12.55
CA PRO A 290 -58.45 18.97 -12.16
C PRO A 290 -59.34 18.58 -13.30
#